data_6fb313a536400f4da4535de488386dcb
#
_entry.id   6fb313a536400f4da4535de488386dcb
#
_cell.length_a   1.000
_cell.length_b   1.000
_cell.length_c   1.000
_cell.angle_alpha   90.00
_cell.angle_beta   90.00
_cell.angle_gamma   90.00
#
_symmetry.space_group_name_H-M   'P 1'
#
loop_
_entity.id
_entity.type
_entity.pdbx_description
1 polymer ?
#
loop_
_entity_poly.entity_id
_entity_poly.type
_entity_poly.pdbx_seq_one_letter_code
_entity_poly.pdbx_strand_id
1 'polypeptide(L)'
;LLAIKGVGSITIAGFIAEPGDIRRFDSPKQIQKYAGLEPVENSSGKHKGRMRISKCGRRKLRKILYQVMAPLLARNREFREIYDYYVTRVKNPLKRRQAMVAVSCKLIRVFWAVLTKGVDYDKFKMMSDIHREGSFIAA
;
A
#
# COMPACT_ATOMS: atom_id res chain seq x y z
N LEU A 1 4.04 -14.93 -2.82
CA LEU A 1 2.92 -13.95 -2.73
C LEU A 1 1.59 -14.60 -2.35
N LEU A 2 1.35 -15.85 -2.73
CA LEU A 2 0.13 -16.59 -2.34
C LEU A 2 0.02 -16.85 -0.82
N ALA A 3 1.11 -16.76 -0.08
CA ALA A 3 1.10 -16.86 1.38
C ALA A 3 0.39 -15.68 2.07
N ILE A 4 0.16 -14.58 1.36
CA ILE A 4 -0.57 -13.42 1.88
C ILE A 4 -2.06 -13.71 1.78
N LYS A 5 -2.70 -13.95 2.92
CA LYS A 5 -4.16 -14.20 2.96
C LYS A 5 -4.93 -13.01 2.37
N GLY A 6 -5.88 -13.31 1.51
CA GLY A 6 -6.70 -12.30 0.84
C GLY A 6 -6.16 -11.85 -0.52
N VAL A 7 -4.95 -12.28 -0.89
CA VAL A 7 -4.37 -12.03 -2.21
C VAL A 7 -4.50 -13.29 -3.07
N GLY A 8 -5.32 -13.22 -4.10
CA GLY A 8 -5.55 -14.31 -5.03
C GLY A 8 -4.57 -14.35 -6.19
N SER A 9 -4.52 -15.49 -6.90
CA SER A 9 -3.65 -15.68 -8.07
C SER A 9 -3.92 -14.67 -9.20
N ILE A 10 -5.17 -14.28 -9.40
CA ILE A 10 -5.56 -13.28 -10.40
C ILE A 10 -4.97 -11.92 -10.08
N THR A 11 -5.00 -11.51 -8.81
CA THR A 11 -4.39 -10.27 -8.34
C THR A 11 -2.87 -10.27 -8.56
N ILE A 12 -2.21 -11.35 -8.22
CA ILE A 12 -0.76 -11.52 -8.41
C ILE A 12 -0.41 -11.46 -9.90
N ALA A 13 -1.12 -12.19 -10.73
CA ALA A 13 -0.91 -12.20 -12.17
C ALA A 13 -1.10 -10.80 -12.78
N GLY A 14 -2.15 -10.10 -12.39
CA GLY A 14 -2.41 -8.72 -12.84
C GLY A 14 -1.34 -7.74 -12.36
N PHE A 15 -0.89 -7.86 -11.13
CA PHE A 15 0.20 -7.03 -10.60
C PHE A 15 1.52 -7.26 -11.32
N ILE A 16 1.82 -8.49 -11.70
CA ILE A 16 3.04 -8.81 -12.45
C ILE A 16 2.94 -8.34 -13.91
N ALA A 17 1.76 -8.54 -14.53
CA ALA A 17 1.56 -8.23 -15.93
C ALA A 17 1.55 -6.73 -16.25
N GLU A 18 0.94 -5.91 -15.40
CA GLU A 18 0.76 -4.47 -15.67
C GLU A 18 2.08 -3.68 -15.69
N PRO A 19 3.00 -3.83 -14.72
CA PRO A 19 4.27 -3.12 -14.76
C PRO A 19 5.29 -3.76 -15.72
N GLY A 20 5.05 -4.96 -16.21
CA GLY A 20 6.04 -5.73 -16.98
C GLY A 20 7.16 -6.27 -16.08
N ASP A 21 8.41 -6.06 -16.46
CA ASP A 21 9.53 -6.49 -15.62
C ASP A 21 9.65 -5.57 -14.39
N ILE A 22 9.33 -6.14 -13.22
CA ILE A 22 9.38 -5.39 -11.95
C ILE A 22 10.80 -4.93 -11.59
N ARG A 23 11.83 -5.59 -12.12
CA ARG A 23 13.23 -5.23 -11.87
C ARG A 23 13.66 -3.91 -12.52
N ARG A 24 12.87 -3.39 -13.47
CA ARG A 24 13.09 -2.05 -14.03
C ARG A 24 12.83 -0.91 -13.05
N PHE A 25 12.16 -1.20 -11.95
CA PHE A 25 11.90 -0.23 -10.88
C PHE A 25 12.97 -0.35 -9.80
N ASP A 26 13.65 0.74 -9.48
CA ASP A 26 14.71 0.76 -8.47
C ASP A 26 14.18 0.72 -7.04
N SER A 27 12.92 1.10 -6.85
CA SER A 27 12.28 1.15 -5.54
C SER A 27 10.77 0.95 -5.64
N PRO A 28 10.11 0.52 -4.55
CA PRO A 28 8.66 0.41 -4.53
C PRO A 28 7.95 1.75 -4.71
N LYS A 29 8.59 2.87 -4.38
CA LYS A 29 8.04 4.21 -4.63
C LYS A 29 7.82 4.48 -6.11
N GLN A 30 8.69 3.99 -6.98
CA GLN A 30 8.52 4.12 -8.43
C GLN A 30 7.29 3.36 -8.93
N ILE A 31 6.98 2.21 -8.35
CA ILE A 31 5.76 1.45 -8.67
C ILE A 31 4.52 2.20 -8.16
N GLN A 32 4.59 2.79 -6.98
CA GLN A 32 3.51 3.62 -6.43
C GLN A 32 3.20 4.80 -7.36
N LYS A 33 4.23 5.48 -7.84
CA LYS A 33 4.11 6.55 -8.84
C LYS A 33 3.53 6.04 -10.15
N TYR A 34 4.01 4.90 -10.63
CA TYR A 34 3.51 4.24 -11.83
C TYR A 34 2.02 3.86 -11.73
N ALA A 35 1.54 3.49 -10.55
CA ALA A 35 0.14 3.23 -10.27
C ALA A 35 -0.70 4.52 -10.06
N GLY A 36 -0.06 5.68 -9.99
CA GLY A 36 -0.72 6.96 -9.72
C GLY A 36 -1.18 7.13 -8.28
N LEU A 37 -0.53 6.46 -7.32
CA LEU A 37 -0.83 6.54 -5.89
C LEU A 37 0.05 7.54 -5.15
N GLU A 38 0.96 8.22 -5.84
CA GLU A 38 1.80 9.24 -5.22
C GLU A 38 0.95 10.42 -4.74
N PRO A 39 1.13 10.85 -3.49
CA PRO A 39 0.44 12.04 -3.00
C PRO A 39 0.98 13.29 -3.70
N VAL A 40 0.08 14.11 -4.22
CA VAL A 40 0.39 15.41 -4.78
C VAL A 40 -0.36 16.49 -4.03
N GLU A 41 0.32 17.58 -3.75
CA GLU A 41 -0.28 18.76 -3.16
C GLU A 41 -0.85 19.65 -4.26
N ASN A 42 -2.14 19.91 -4.19
CA ASN A 42 -2.78 20.86 -5.09
C ASN A 42 -2.74 22.25 -4.43
N SER A 43 -1.55 22.86 -4.40
CA SER A 43 -1.37 24.21 -3.89
C SER A 43 -1.13 25.17 -5.04
N SER A 44 -2.00 26.16 -5.16
CA SER A 44 -1.78 27.32 -6.01
C SER A 44 -1.66 28.57 -5.14
N GLY A 45 -0.47 29.16 -5.04
CA GLY A 45 -0.23 30.42 -4.33
C GLY A 45 -0.55 30.37 -2.83
N LYS A 46 -1.53 31.17 -2.38
CA LYS A 46 -1.88 31.32 -0.95
C LYS A 46 -2.76 30.20 -0.40
N HIS A 47 -3.26 29.27 -1.21
CA HIS A 47 -4.10 28.16 -0.78
C HIS A 47 -3.30 26.86 -0.67
N LYS A 48 -3.13 26.36 0.56
CA LYS A 48 -2.71 24.98 0.80
C LYS A 48 -3.86 24.04 0.46
N GLY A 49 -3.82 23.43 -0.73
CA GLY A 49 -4.81 22.46 -1.16
C GLY A 49 -4.70 21.13 -0.41
N ARG A 50 -5.75 20.33 -0.49
CA ARG A 50 -5.75 18.98 0.10
C ARG A 50 -4.81 18.06 -0.69
N MET A 51 -4.03 17.26 0.05
CA MET A 51 -3.26 16.17 -0.54
C MET A 51 -4.19 15.17 -1.22
N ARG A 52 -3.92 14.89 -2.47
CA ARG A 52 -4.64 13.89 -3.28
C ARG A 52 -3.63 12.97 -3.95
N ILE A 53 -4.07 11.77 -4.35
CA ILE A 53 -3.24 10.94 -5.22
C ILE A 53 -3.19 11.54 -6.62
N SER A 54 -2.04 11.41 -7.29
CA SER A 54 -1.81 12.02 -8.61
C SER A 54 -2.78 11.52 -9.68
N LYS A 55 -3.18 10.24 -9.60
CA LYS A 55 -3.93 9.51 -10.63
C LYS A 55 -3.25 9.51 -12.00
N CYS A 56 -2.07 10.11 -12.11
CA CYS A 56 -1.23 10.10 -13.30
C CYS A 56 -0.41 8.81 -13.34
N GLY A 57 -0.98 7.75 -13.91
CA GLY A 57 -0.32 6.45 -13.98
C GLY A 57 -1.25 5.36 -14.49
N ARG A 58 -0.82 4.13 -14.37
CA ARG A 58 -1.55 2.96 -14.88
C ARG A 58 -2.87 2.75 -14.13
N ARG A 59 -3.94 3.11 -14.77
CA ARG A 59 -5.31 2.96 -14.22
C ARG A 59 -5.64 1.50 -13.89
N LYS A 60 -5.22 0.56 -14.74
CA LYS A 60 -5.46 -0.88 -14.52
C LYS A 60 -4.76 -1.38 -13.26
N LEU A 61 -3.49 -1.01 -13.05
CA LEU A 61 -2.76 -1.38 -11.86
C LEU A 61 -3.42 -0.82 -10.60
N ARG A 62 -3.81 0.43 -10.63
CA ARG A 62 -4.53 1.06 -9.52
C ARG A 62 -5.87 0.36 -9.23
N LYS A 63 -6.61 -0.04 -10.26
CA LYS A 63 -7.85 -0.80 -10.13
C LYS A 63 -7.63 -2.15 -9.45
N ILE A 64 -6.59 -2.90 -9.85
CA ILE A 64 -6.23 -4.18 -9.23
C ILE A 64 -5.94 -4.00 -7.74
N LEU A 65 -5.19 -2.98 -7.37
CA LEU A 65 -4.86 -2.66 -5.98
C LEU A 65 -6.10 -2.30 -5.16
N TYR A 66 -7.03 -1.55 -5.71
CA TYR A 66 -8.30 -1.26 -5.04
C TYR A 66 -9.19 -2.50 -4.87
N GLN A 67 -9.25 -3.34 -5.89
CA GLN A 67 -10.07 -4.56 -5.84
C GLN A 67 -9.58 -5.57 -4.80
N VAL A 68 -8.28 -5.65 -4.58
CA VAL A 68 -7.71 -6.57 -3.57
C VAL A 68 -7.92 -6.08 -2.15
N MET A 69 -8.20 -4.79 -1.93
CA MET A 69 -8.33 -4.23 -0.58
C MET A 69 -9.46 -4.88 0.23
N ALA A 70 -10.62 -5.09 -0.37
CA ALA A 70 -11.75 -5.69 0.34
C ALA A 70 -11.45 -7.11 0.87
N PRO A 71 -11.03 -8.08 0.03
CA PRO A 71 -10.67 -9.40 0.54
C PRO A 71 -9.42 -9.40 1.42
N LEU A 72 -8.46 -8.52 1.16
CA LEU A 72 -7.26 -8.40 1.98
C LEU A 72 -7.61 -7.96 3.41
N LEU A 73 -8.39 -6.91 3.57
CA LEU A 73 -8.80 -6.40 4.88
C LEU A 73 -9.78 -7.34 5.60
N ALA A 74 -10.54 -8.13 4.86
CA ALA A 74 -11.48 -9.10 5.45
C ALA A 74 -10.78 -10.36 5.96
N ARG A 75 -9.74 -10.82 5.28
CA ARG A 75 -9.11 -12.13 5.52
C ARG A 75 -7.72 -12.07 6.14
N ASN A 76 -7.06 -10.93 6.07
CA ASN A 76 -5.70 -10.75 6.56
C ASN A 76 -5.71 -9.85 7.79
N ARG A 77 -5.43 -10.44 8.94
CA ARG A 77 -5.43 -9.74 10.23
C ARG A 77 -4.38 -8.64 10.29
N GLU A 78 -3.18 -8.90 9.81
CA GLU A 78 -2.06 -7.97 9.85
C GLU A 78 -2.34 -6.71 9.04
N PHE A 79 -2.85 -6.86 7.81
CA PHE A 79 -3.24 -5.72 6.98
C PHE A 79 -4.45 -4.98 7.55
N ARG A 80 -5.37 -5.69 8.21
CA ARG A 80 -6.49 -5.07 8.92
C ARG A 80 -6.00 -4.20 10.08
N GLU A 81 -5.05 -4.69 10.86
CA GLU A 81 -4.44 -3.91 11.95
C GLU A 81 -3.74 -2.64 11.43
N ILE A 82 -3.04 -2.73 10.29
CA ILE A 82 -2.42 -1.57 9.63
C ILE A 82 -3.48 -0.55 9.22
N TYR A 83 -4.55 -1.00 8.62
CA TYR A 83 -5.68 -0.14 8.25
C TYR A 83 -6.29 0.56 9.46
N ASP A 84 -6.61 -0.20 10.50
CA ASP A 84 -7.21 0.31 11.73
C ASP A 84 -6.27 1.32 12.42
N TYR A 85 -4.98 1.05 12.43
CA TYR A 85 -3.97 1.98 12.92
C TYR A 85 -4.02 3.32 12.17
N TYR A 86 -4.05 3.32 10.86
CA TYR A 86 -4.11 4.56 10.07
C TYR A 86 -5.38 5.37 10.31
N VAL A 87 -6.51 4.72 10.54
CA VAL A 87 -7.80 5.41 10.78
C VAL A 87 -7.93 5.93 12.20
N THR A 88 -7.28 5.27 13.18
CA THR A 88 -7.46 5.54 14.62
C THR A 88 -6.26 6.22 15.28
N ARG A 89 -5.13 6.36 14.58
CA ARG A 89 -3.93 6.99 15.16
C ARG A 89 -4.19 8.42 15.62
N VAL A 90 -3.53 8.81 16.70
CA VAL A 90 -3.73 10.12 17.35
C VAL A 90 -3.27 11.27 16.45
N LYS A 91 -2.12 11.14 15.79
CA LYS A 91 -1.59 12.17 14.88
C LYS A 91 -2.03 11.88 13.45
N ASN A 92 -2.71 12.84 12.83
CA ASN A 92 -3.16 12.76 11.44
C ASN A 92 -3.91 11.45 11.12
N PRO A 93 -5.06 11.16 11.77
CA PRO A 93 -5.84 9.99 11.41
C PRO A 93 -6.30 10.10 9.95
N LEU A 94 -6.14 9.04 9.22
CA LEU A 94 -6.51 9.00 7.81
C LEU A 94 -8.00 8.72 7.64
N LYS A 95 -8.62 9.33 6.64
CA LYS A 95 -9.94 8.95 6.19
C LYS A 95 -9.90 7.57 5.54
N ARG A 96 -11.03 6.87 5.52
CA ARG A 96 -11.14 5.51 4.97
C ARG A 96 -10.43 5.30 3.63
N ARG A 97 -10.68 6.18 2.65
CA ARG A 97 -10.04 6.08 1.33
C ARG A 97 -8.54 6.32 1.37
N GLN A 98 -8.10 7.27 2.18
CA GLN A 98 -6.68 7.55 2.38
C GLN A 98 -5.96 6.37 3.03
N ALA A 99 -6.58 5.73 4.02
CA ALA A 99 -6.06 4.53 4.66
C ALA A 99 -5.94 3.36 3.67
N MET A 100 -6.93 3.18 2.80
CA MET A 100 -6.88 2.17 1.73
C MET A 100 -5.71 2.41 0.76
N VAL A 101 -5.44 3.66 0.39
CA VAL A 101 -4.27 4.01 -0.42
C VAL A 101 -2.97 3.70 0.31
N ALA A 102 -2.87 4.04 1.58
CA ALA A 102 -1.68 3.75 2.40
C ALA A 102 -1.42 2.24 2.52
N VAL A 103 -2.47 1.45 2.73
CA VAL A 103 -2.39 -0.03 2.75
C VAL A 103 -1.98 -0.57 1.37
N SER A 104 -2.51 -0.01 0.29
CA SER A 104 -2.10 -0.37 -1.08
C SER A 104 -0.61 -0.11 -1.31
N CYS A 105 -0.09 1.01 -0.85
CA CYS A 105 1.34 1.33 -0.92
C CYS A 105 2.18 0.35 -0.10
N LYS A 106 1.68 -0.08 1.05
CA LYS A 106 2.34 -1.11 1.87
C LYS A 106 2.37 -2.45 1.15
N LEU A 107 1.27 -2.84 0.52
CA LEU A 107 1.18 -4.07 -0.29
C LEU A 107 2.18 -4.05 -1.46
N ILE A 108 2.32 -2.92 -2.15
CA ILE A 108 3.31 -2.74 -3.22
C ILE A 108 4.72 -2.99 -2.69
N ARG A 109 5.07 -2.46 -1.52
CA ARG A 109 6.39 -2.69 -0.90
C ARG A 109 6.65 -4.16 -0.64
N VAL A 110 5.65 -4.87 -0.13
CA VAL A 110 5.74 -6.32 0.12
C VAL A 110 5.91 -7.09 -1.20
N PHE A 111 5.12 -6.79 -2.20
CA PHE A 111 5.22 -7.44 -3.51
C PHE A 111 6.58 -7.18 -4.17
N TRP A 112 7.03 -5.95 -4.15
CA TRP A 112 8.34 -5.59 -4.71
C TRP A 112 9.48 -6.33 -3.99
N ALA A 113 9.46 -6.39 -2.66
CA ALA A 113 10.49 -7.08 -1.88
C ALA A 113 10.51 -8.60 -2.17
N VAL A 114 9.35 -9.24 -2.23
CA VAL A 114 9.24 -10.67 -2.53
C VAL A 114 9.72 -10.98 -3.95
N LEU A 115 9.29 -10.17 -4.93
CA LEU A 115 9.59 -10.41 -6.35
C LEU A 115 11.02 -10.05 -6.75
N THR A 116 11.62 -9.04 -6.12
CA THR A 116 12.97 -8.58 -6.47
C THR A 116 14.08 -9.21 -5.64
N LYS A 117 13.83 -9.41 -4.34
CA LYS A 117 14.82 -9.96 -3.41
C LYS A 117 14.70 -11.46 -3.18
N GLY A 118 13.64 -12.09 -3.70
CA GLY A 118 13.38 -13.51 -3.51
C GLY A 118 13.18 -13.92 -2.04
N VAL A 119 12.78 -12.98 -1.18
CA VAL A 119 12.52 -13.23 0.25
C VAL A 119 11.08 -13.66 0.46
N ASP A 120 10.84 -14.47 1.47
CA ASP A 120 9.49 -14.83 1.88
C ASP A 120 8.78 -13.67 2.57
N TYR A 121 7.45 -13.68 2.50
CA TYR A 121 6.63 -12.73 3.23
C TYR A 121 6.80 -12.89 4.74
N ASP A 122 7.25 -11.84 5.40
CA ASP A 122 7.39 -11.77 6.85
C ASP A 122 6.44 -10.71 7.42
N LYS A 123 5.39 -11.19 8.09
CA LYS A 123 4.39 -10.34 8.70
C LYS A 123 4.94 -9.43 9.81
N PHE A 124 5.90 -9.91 10.58
CA PHE A 124 6.49 -9.15 11.68
C PHE A 124 7.31 -7.97 11.17
N LYS A 125 8.10 -8.21 10.13
CA LYS A 125 8.88 -7.16 9.47
C LYS A 125 7.96 -6.12 8.81
N MET A 126 6.88 -6.58 8.20
CA MET A 126 5.90 -5.69 7.59
C MET A 126 5.23 -4.79 8.62
N MET A 127 4.92 -5.30 9.81
CA MET A 127 4.24 -4.56 10.87
C MET A 127 5.19 -3.73 11.75
N SER A 128 6.49 -3.85 11.58
CA SER A 128 7.47 -3.18 12.44
C SER A 128 7.31 -1.66 12.50
N ASP A 129 6.88 -1.05 11.43
CA ASP A 129 6.68 0.41 11.36
C ASP A 129 5.55 0.89 12.28
N ILE A 130 4.51 0.07 12.42
CA ILE A 130 3.36 0.36 13.28
C ILE A 130 3.72 0.17 14.74
N HIS A 131 4.45 -0.89 15.05
CA HIS A 131 4.85 -1.20 16.42
C HIS A 131 5.84 -0.19 17.00
N ARG A 132 6.64 0.47 16.17
CA ARG A 132 7.52 1.56 16.63
C ARG A 132 6.76 2.77 17.17
N GLU A 133 5.60 3.08 16.58
CA GLU A 133 4.76 4.17 17.06
C GLU A 133 3.75 3.72 18.14
N GLY A 134 3.38 2.45 18.14
CA GLY A 134 2.40 1.86 19.06
C GLY A 134 2.96 1.25 20.33
N SER A 135 4.28 1.08 20.45
CA SER A 135 4.91 0.48 21.62
C SER A 135 4.74 1.30 22.90
N PHE A 136 4.32 2.56 22.78
CA PHE A 136 4.00 3.41 23.92
C PHE A 136 2.55 3.29 24.41
N ILE A 137 1.69 2.61 23.66
CA ILE A 137 0.26 2.47 24.00
C ILE A 137 -0.04 1.10 24.61
N ALA A 138 0.82 0.12 24.40
CA ALA A 138 0.65 -1.25 24.90
C ALA A 138 1.33 -1.54 26.23
N ALA A 139 1.90 -0.51 26.86
CA ALA A 139 2.49 -0.62 28.20
C ALA A 139 1.46 -0.27 29.27
#